data_12849d9806e02643b0d16305ef05f505
#
_entry.id   12849d9806e02643b0d16305ef05f505
#
_cell.length_a   1.000
_cell.length_b   1.000
_cell.length_c   1.000
_cell.angle_alpha   90.00
_cell.angle_beta   90.00
_cell.angle_gamma   90.00
#
_symmetry.space_group_name_H-M   'P 1'
#
loop_
_entity.id
_entity.type
_entity.pdbx_description
1 polymer ?
#
loop_
_entity_poly.entity_id
_entity_poly.type
_entity_poly.pdbx_seq_one_letter_code
_entity_poly.pdbx_strand_id
1 'polypeptide(L)'
;EQQKDSFAKLVKDLVVGKVSMMIKAAAPIIGLVLLLLVLLVAVVAIPVIAVIAVLYNSPFAIFLPSISSGDTTQNVLSAYVSEFNGDITTELNDLEGCDRSEKVYVNFGGEGIPDNYCDILVVYMVKYGDGDTATDMTDKAKENLKKVFDDMCSYSTSTGTETEKDAEGNETEVSVKYVNVTLKTYQDMISEYGFNTEEQEMLITC
;
A
#
# COMPACT_ATOMS: atom_id res chain seq x y z
N GLU A 1 -23.61 -73.55 -22.06
CA GLU A 1 -23.84 -72.08 -22.03
C GLU A 1 -24.32 -71.70 -20.65
N GLN A 2 -25.35 -72.31 -20.09
CA GLN A 2 -25.96 -71.97 -18.79
C GLN A 2 -25.01 -72.09 -17.58
N GLN A 3 -24.02 -72.95 -17.60
CA GLN A 3 -23.03 -73.19 -16.56
C GLN A 3 -21.95 -72.11 -16.53
N LYS A 4 -21.63 -71.48 -17.67
CA LYS A 4 -20.67 -70.39 -17.83
C LYS A 4 -21.25 -69.11 -17.31
N ASP A 5 -22.53 -68.84 -17.57
CA ASP A 5 -23.23 -67.67 -17.13
C ASP A 5 -23.42 -67.70 -15.61
N SER A 6 -23.71 -68.86 -15.05
CA SER A 6 -23.83 -69.06 -13.59
C SER A 6 -22.51 -68.78 -12.86
N PHE A 7 -21.38 -69.24 -13.41
CA PHE A 7 -20.04 -69.02 -12.84
C PHE A 7 -19.63 -67.55 -12.94
N ALA A 8 -19.88 -66.90 -14.09
CA ALA A 8 -19.58 -65.49 -14.28
C ALA A 8 -20.39 -64.59 -13.30
N LYS A 9 -21.66 -64.96 -13.06
CA LYS A 9 -22.50 -64.25 -12.08
C LYS A 9 -22.00 -64.41 -10.66
N LEU A 10 -21.58 -65.63 -10.28
CA LEU A 10 -21.03 -65.93 -8.96
C LEU A 10 -19.73 -65.19 -8.67
N VAL A 11 -18.83 -65.11 -9.67
CA VAL A 11 -17.58 -64.33 -9.58
C VAL A 11 -17.86 -62.83 -9.47
N LYS A 12 -18.80 -62.33 -10.27
CA LYS A 12 -19.22 -60.93 -10.22
C LYS A 12 -19.79 -60.56 -8.86
N ASP A 13 -20.69 -61.36 -8.31
CA ASP A 13 -21.31 -61.11 -7.00
C ASP A 13 -20.29 -61.18 -5.85
N LEU A 14 -19.31 -62.10 -5.97
CA LEU A 14 -18.23 -62.23 -4.97
C LEU A 14 -17.26 -61.05 -5.02
N VAL A 15 -16.91 -60.56 -6.22
CA VAL A 15 -16.04 -59.39 -6.41
C VAL A 15 -16.74 -58.12 -5.96
N VAL A 16 -17.99 -57.92 -6.37
CA VAL A 16 -18.80 -56.73 -5.98
C VAL A 16 -19.06 -56.76 -4.47
N GLY A 17 -19.35 -57.93 -3.90
CA GLY A 17 -19.54 -58.06 -2.44
C GLY A 17 -18.27 -57.71 -1.66
N LYS A 18 -17.10 -58.22 -2.06
CA LYS A 18 -15.81 -57.87 -1.40
C LYS A 18 -15.44 -56.39 -1.56
N VAL A 19 -15.61 -55.84 -2.75
CA VAL A 19 -15.34 -54.40 -2.99
C VAL A 19 -16.28 -53.51 -2.16
N SER A 20 -17.57 -53.86 -2.14
CA SER A 20 -18.54 -53.13 -1.30
C SER A 20 -18.21 -53.21 0.19
N MET A 21 -17.75 -54.36 0.67
CA MET A 21 -17.34 -54.55 2.06
C MET A 21 -16.07 -53.72 2.39
N MET A 22 -15.11 -53.69 1.50
CA MET A 22 -13.90 -52.88 1.64
C MET A 22 -14.22 -51.37 1.66
N ILE A 23 -15.11 -50.90 0.81
CA ILE A 23 -15.55 -49.49 0.77
C ILE A 23 -16.27 -49.15 2.08
N LYS A 24 -17.17 -50.03 2.56
CA LYS A 24 -17.88 -49.81 3.85
C LYS A 24 -16.94 -49.78 5.04
N ALA A 25 -15.88 -50.59 5.02
CA ALA A 25 -14.88 -50.64 6.11
C ALA A 25 -13.94 -49.40 6.02
N ALA A 26 -13.62 -48.92 4.82
CA ALA A 26 -12.75 -47.74 4.62
C ALA A 26 -13.47 -46.41 4.83
N ALA A 27 -14.78 -46.34 4.58
CA ALA A 27 -15.56 -45.10 4.69
C ALA A 27 -15.40 -44.34 6.01
N PRO A 28 -15.48 -45.00 7.20
CA PRO A 28 -15.32 -44.28 8.47
C PRO A 28 -13.89 -43.77 8.66
N ILE A 29 -12.89 -44.50 8.17
CA ILE A 29 -11.47 -44.09 8.26
C ILE A 29 -11.22 -42.89 7.34
N ILE A 30 -11.73 -42.91 6.12
CA ILE A 30 -11.64 -41.77 5.19
C ILE A 30 -12.37 -40.56 5.78
N GLY A 31 -13.56 -40.76 6.35
CA GLY A 31 -14.31 -39.70 7.03
C GLY A 31 -13.53 -39.08 8.21
N LEU A 32 -12.90 -39.90 9.02
CA LEU A 32 -12.07 -39.45 10.13
C LEU A 32 -10.84 -38.63 9.66
N VAL A 33 -10.15 -39.12 8.61
CA VAL A 33 -8.98 -38.42 8.02
C VAL A 33 -9.40 -37.07 7.46
N LEU A 34 -10.51 -37.00 6.73
CA LEU A 34 -11.05 -35.73 6.19
C LEU A 34 -11.44 -34.79 7.32
N LEU A 35 -12.09 -35.28 8.40
CA LEU A 35 -12.44 -34.47 9.56
C LEU A 35 -11.19 -33.90 10.23
N LEU A 36 -10.15 -34.71 10.44
CA LEU A 36 -8.90 -34.26 11.03
C LEU A 36 -8.18 -33.23 10.15
N LEU A 37 -8.23 -33.39 8.83
CA LEU A 37 -7.65 -32.45 7.89
C LEU A 37 -8.39 -31.09 7.92
N VAL A 38 -9.72 -31.10 7.94
CA VAL A 38 -10.54 -29.89 8.09
C VAL A 38 -10.26 -29.22 9.43
N LEU A 39 -10.15 -29.98 10.51
CA LEU A 39 -9.85 -29.48 11.85
C LEU A 39 -8.44 -28.87 11.91
N LEU A 40 -7.45 -29.49 11.28
CA LEU A 40 -6.09 -28.95 11.17
C LEU A 40 -6.08 -27.62 10.41
N VAL A 41 -6.77 -27.56 9.27
CA VAL A 41 -6.89 -26.31 8.49
C VAL A 41 -7.58 -25.24 9.32
N ALA A 42 -8.66 -25.55 10.03
CA ALA A 42 -9.36 -24.60 10.89
C ALA A 42 -8.48 -24.07 12.03
N VAL A 43 -7.72 -24.94 12.71
CA VAL A 43 -6.81 -24.55 13.79
C VAL A 43 -5.71 -23.60 13.34
N VAL A 44 -5.25 -23.70 12.07
CA VAL A 44 -4.23 -22.81 11.52
C VAL A 44 -4.87 -21.57 10.89
N ALA A 45 -5.91 -21.74 10.08
CA ALA A 45 -6.51 -20.64 9.33
C ALA A 45 -7.24 -19.63 10.22
N ILE A 46 -7.98 -20.08 11.23
CA ILE A 46 -8.74 -19.16 12.10
C ILE A 46 -7.85 -18.16 12.84
N PRO A 47 -6.75 -18.56 13.51
CA PRO A 47 -5.86 -17.59 14.14
C PRO A 47 -5.21 -16.63 13.16
N VAL A 48 -4.81 -17.10 11.97
CA VAL A 48 -4.22 -16.26 10.92
C VAL A 48 -5.22 -15.21 10.45
N ILE A 49 -6.46 -15.61 10.15
CA ILE A 49 -7.53 -14.69 9.77
C ILE A 49 -7.83 -13.69 10.89
N ALA A 50 -7.84 -14.15 12.15
CA ALA A 50 -8.07 -13.27 13.30
C ALA A 50 -6.94 -12.22 13.44
N VAL A 51 -5.68 -12.61 13.28
CA VAL A 51 -4.54 -11.67 13.30
C VAL A 51 -4.65 -10.66 12.17
N ILE A 52 -4.93 -11.11 10.94
CA ILE A 52 -5.14 -10.22 9.80
C ILE A 52 -6.30 -9.25 10.08
N ALA A 53 -7.43 -9.75 10.57
CA ALA A 53 -8.57 -8.90 10.90
C ALA A 53 -8.25 -7.85 11.97
N VAL A 54 -7.47 -8.21 13.00
CA VAL A 54 -7.03 -7.27 14.05
C VAL A 54 -6.11 -6.20 13.45
N LEU A 55 -5.14 -6.59 12.60
CA LEU A 55 -4.20 -5.66 11.97
C LEU A 55 -4.94 -4.67 11.05
N TYR A 56 -5.84 -5.15 10.19
CA TYR A 56 -6.59 -4.30 9.27
C TYR A 56 -7.71 -3.47 9.91
N ASN A 57 -8.11 -3.78 11.15
CA ASN A 57 -9.03 -2.94 11.95
C ASN A 57 -8.30 -2.08 13.00
N SER A 58 -6.98 -2.02 12.96
CA SER A 58 -6.17 -1.17 13.84
C SER A 58 -5.80 0.14 13.16
N PRO A 59 -5.44 1.19 13.92
CA PRO A 59 -4.91 2.43 13.33
C PRO A 59 -3.68 2.22 12.43
N PHE A 60 -2.93 1.13 12.65
CA PHE A 60 -1.77 0.77 11.83
C PHE A 60 -2.14 0.17 10.46
N ALA A 61 -3.43 -0.09 10.20
CA ALA A 61 -3.89 -0.62 8.91
C ALA A 61 -3.47 0.27 7.74
N ILE A 62 -3.35 1.58 7.97
CA ILE A 62 -2.95 2.57 6.95
C ILE A 62 -1.55 2.30 6.37
N PHE A 63 -0.68 1.59 7.10
CA PHE A 63 0.67 1.22 6.65
C PHE A 63 0.77 -0.19 6.07
N LEU A 64 -0.32 -0.97 6.11
CA LEU A 64 -0.34 -2.33 5.55
C LEU A 64 -0.59 -2.29 4.04
N PRO A 65 -0.07 -3.28 3.28
CA PRO A 65 -0.40 -3.40 1.87
C PRO A 65 -1.91 -3.50 1.66
N SER A 66 -2.43 -2.75 0.69
CA SER A 66 -3.84 -2.83 0.32
C SER A 66 -4.21 -4.23 -0.17
N ILE A 67 -5.30 -4.78 0.34
CA ILE A 67 -5.90 -6.04 -0.13
C ILE A 67 -6.92 -5.82 -1.25
N SER A 68 -7.26 -4.57 -1.53
CA SER A 68 -8.13 -4.16 -2.64
C SER A 68 -7.32 -3.54 -3.77
N SER A 69 -7.75 -3.75 -5.00
CA SER A 69 -7.22 -3.05 -6.18
C SER A 69 -8.00 -1.77 -6.51
N GLY A 70 -8.93 -1.39 -5.64
CA GLY A 70 -9.76 -0.20 -5.81
C GLY A 70 -9.14 1.07 -5.24
N ASP A 71 -9.95 2.06 -4.96
CA ASP A 71 -9.57 3.39 -4.47
C ASP A 71 -9.29 3.38 -2.95
N THR A 72 -8.35 2.59 -2.53
CA THR A 72 -7.88 2.59 -1.13
C THR A 72 -7.04 3.82 -0.82
N THR A 73 -6.87 4.16 0.46
CA THR A 73 -6.09 5.34 0.89
C THR A 73 -4.69 5.34 0.28
N GLN A 74 -4.00 4.20 0.27
CA GLN A 74 -2.66 4.08 -0.31
C GLN A 74 -2.66 4.26 -1.84
N ASN A 75 -3.64 3.66 -2.54
CA ASN A 75 -3.72 3.79 -4.00
C ASN A 75 -4.02 5.22 -4.41
N VAL A 76 -4.93 5.89 -3.70
CA VAL A 76 -5.31 7.29 -3.96
C VAL A 76 -4.12 8.22 -3.66
N LEU A 77 -3.44 8.04 -2.51
CA LEU A 77 -2.25 8.84 -2.19
C LEU A 77 -1.13 8.63 -3.20
N SER A 78 -0.88 7.38 -3.61
CA SER A 78 0.12 7.07 -4.63
C SER A 78 -0.18 7.75 -5.97
N ALA A 79 -1.46 7.88 -6.32
CA ALA A 79 -1.87 8.62 -7.52
C ALA A 79 -1.56 10.11 -7.37
N TYR A 80 -1.85 10.75 -6.22
CA TYR A 80 -1.51 12.16 -5.97
C TYR A 80 0.00 12.42 -6.00
N VAL A 81 0.80 11.53 -5.38
CA VAL A 81 2.27 11.61 -5.44
C VAL A 81 2.78 11.48 -6.88
N SER A 82 2.20 10.58 -7.67
CA SER A 82 2.58 10.40 -9.08
C SER A 82 2.25 11.63 -9.93
N GLU A 83 1.07 12.22 -9.76
CA GLU A 83 0.66 13.46 -10.42
C GLU A 83 1.60 14.61 -10.05
N PHE A 84 1.84 14.84 -8.76
CA PHE A 84 2.76 15.86 -8.26
C PHE A 84 4.18 15.74 -8.83
N ASN A 85 4.74 14.52 -8.87
CA ASN A 85 6.04 14.28 -9.48
C ASN A 85 6.02 14.47 -10.99
N GLY A 86 4.89 14.20 -11.65
CA GLY A 86 4.67 14.50 -13.06
C GLY A 86 4.71 16.00 -13.36
N ASP A 87 4.03 16.79 -12.52
CA ASP A 87 4.03 18.25 -12.60
C ASP A 87 5.42 18.85 -12.40
N ILE A 88 6.15 18.40 -11.37
CA ILE A 88 7.55 18.80 -11.14
C ILE A 88 8.43 18.45 -12.35
N THR A 89 8.23 17.27 -12.93
CA THR A 89 8.99 16.86 -14.13
C THR A 89 8.68 17.75 -15.33
N THR A 90 7.43 18.15 -15.47
CA THR A 90 7.00 19.09 -16.54
C THR A 90 7.65 20.44 -16.35
N GLU A 91 7.67 20.97 -15.12
CA GLU A 91 8.34 22.25 -14.82
C GLU A 91 9.86 22.19 -15.06
N LEU A 92 10.50 21.05 -14.72
CA LEU A 92 11.93 20.87 -14.99
C LEU A 92 12.27 20.81 -16.48
N ASN A 93 11.35 20.32 -17.32
CA ASN A 93 11.53 20.26 -18.76
C ASN A 93 11.23 21.58 -19.46
N ASP A 94 10.46 22.46 -18.85
CA ASP A 94 10.18 23.80 -19.34
C ASP A 94 11.21 24.80 -18.78
N LEU A 95 12.24 25.08 -19.56
CA LEU A 95 13.33 25.95 -19.13
C LEU A 95 12.97 27.44 -19.06
N GLU A 96 11.85 27.86 -19.63
CA GLU A 96 11.42 29.27 -19.67
C GLU A 96 12.51 30.26 -20.16
N GLY A 97 13.41 29.77 -21.01
CA GLY A 97 14.54 30.57 -21.57
C GLY A 97 15.80 30.54 -20.71
N CYS A 98 15.84 29.78 -19.60
CA CYS A 98 17.05 29.50 -18.87
C CYS A 98 17.92 28.44 -19.59
N ASP A 99 19.20 28.40 -19.25
CA ASP A 99 20.15 27.45 -19.83
C ASP A 99 19.93 26.03 -19.29
N ARG A 100 19.50 25.92 -18.02
CA ARG A 100 19.17 24.64 -17.35
C ARG A 100 18.12 24.80 -16.26
N SER A 101 17.61 23.69 -15.76
CA SER A 101 16.71 23.62 -14.60
C SER A 101 17.26 22.71 -13.54
N GLU A 102 16.92 22.99 -12.27
CA GLU A 102 17.29 22.19 -11.11
C GLU A 102 16.12 22.01 -10.14
N LYS A 103 16.00 20.82 -9.56
CA LYS A 103 15.08 20.55 -8.46
C LYS A 103 15.79 20.79 -7.13
N VAL A 104 15.18 21.63 -6.29
CA VAL A 104 15.68 21.99 -4.96
C VAL A 104 14.64 21.63 -3.92
N TYR A 105 15.00 20.87 -2.89
CA TYR A 105 14.12 20.64 -1.76
C TYR A 105 14.32 21.72 -0.71
N VAL A 106 13.26 22.48 -0.45
CA VAL A 106 13.28 23.58 0.52
C VAL A 106 13.26 23.04 1.95
N ASN A 107 14.11 23.60 2.83
CA ASN A 107 14.21 23.20 4.23
C ASN A 107 14.62 21.76 4.49
N PHE A 108 15.21 21.10 3.51
CA PHE A 108 15.76 19.76 3.68
C PHE A 108 17.29 19.81 3.89
N GLY A 109 17.73 19.50 5.10
CA GLY A 109 19.16 19.47 5.46
C GLY A 109 19.76 18.07 5.55
N GLY A 110 19.03 17.04 5.12
CA GLY A 110 19.45 15.64 5.18
C GLY A 110 20.19 15.16 3.92
N GLU A 111 20.80 13.99 4.01
CA GLU A 111 21.30 13.27 2.84
C GLU A 111 20.16 12.45 2.21
N GLY A 112 20.09 12.41 0.86
CA GLY A 112 19.13 11.62 0.12
C GLY A 112 17.95 12.43 -0.45
N ILE A 113 16.91 11.72 -0.86
CA ILE A 113 15.67 12.31 -1.39
C ILE A 113 14.65 12.33 -0.24
N PRO A 114 14.11 13.50 0.14
CA PRO A 114 13.08 13.56 1.18
C PRO A 114 11.80 12.84 0.71
N ASP A 115 11.16 12.17 1.66
CA ASP A 115 9.89 11.50 1.47
C ASP A 115 9.00 11.78 2.69
N ASN A 116 7.76 12.20 2.45
CA ASN A 116 6.77 12.45 3.49
C ASN A 116 5.50 11.62 3.31
N TYR A 117 5.57 10.53 2.55
CA TYR A 117 4.42 9.67 2.28
C TYR A 117 3.76 9.14 3.56
N CYS A 118 4.57 8.64 4.49
CA CYS A 118 4.07 8.16 5.79
C CYS A 118 3.52 9.31 6.64
N ASP A 119 4.16 10.48 6.62
CA ASP A 119 3.68 11.66 7.35
C ASP A 119 2.29 12.08 6.88
N ILE A 120 2.03 12.09 5.56
CA ILE A 120 0.71 12.39 4.99
C ILE A 120 -0.34 11.41 5.49
N LEU A 121 -0.04 10.10 5.47
CA LEU A 121 -0.96 9.08 5.96
C LEU A 121 -1.30 9.26 7.43
N VAL A 122 -0.29 9.50 8.27
CA VAL A 122 -0.48 9.69 9.72
C VAL A 122 -1.29 10.95 10.00
N VAL A 123 -0.95 12.07 9.36
CA VAL A 123 -1.68 13.34 9.50
C VAL A 123 -3.14 13.17 9.05
N TYR A 124 -3.38 12.51 7.92
CA TYR A 124 -4.73 12.22 7.44
C TYR A 124 -5.53 11.39 8.43
N MET A 125 -4.94 10.30 8.95
CA MET A 125 -5.57 9.43 9.94
C MET A 125 -5.93 10.18 11.21
N VAL A 126 -5.02 10.95 11.77
CA VAL A 126 -5.25 11.68 13.02
C VAL A 126 -6.28 12.79 12.81
N LYS A 127 -6.20 13.52 11.69
CA LYS A 127 -7.10 14.64 11.40
C LYS A 127 -8.54 14.23 11.12
N TYR A 128 -8.74 13.12 10.42
CA TYR A 128 -10.07 12.72 9.94
C TYR A 128 -10.58 11.42 10.56
N GLY A 129 -9.76 10.71 11.36
CA GLY A 129 -10.15 9.48 12.06
C GLY A 129 -10.39 8.30 11.10
N ASP A 130 -9.83 8.36 9.90
CA ASP A 130 -10.06 7.39 8.82
C ASP A 130 -8.80 6.56 8.59
N GLY A 131 -8.73 5.42 9.27
CA GLY A 131 -7.62 4.47 9.17
C GLY A 131 -7.95 3.18 8.41
N ASP A 132 -9.19 3.04 7.88
CA ASP A 132 -9.58 1.85 7.12
C ASP A 132 -8.99 1.89 5.71
N THR A 133 -7.91 1.14 5.50
CA THR A 133 -7.24 0.99 4.20
C THR A 133 -7.76 -0.21 3.40
N ALA A 134 -8.65 -1.02 3.97
CA ALA A 134 -9.15 -2.24 3.34
C ALA A 134 -10.36 -1.98 2.45
N THR A 135 -11.06 -0.85 2.63
CA THR A 135 -12.24 -0.46 1.87
C THR A 135 -11.91 0.66 0.88
N ASP A 136 -12.72 0.78 -0.15
CA ASP A 136 -12.63 1.88 -1.11
C ASP A 136 -13.02 3.20 -0.42
N MET A 137 -12.22 4.24 -0.66
CA MET A 137 -12.47 5.57 -0.12
C MET A 137 -13.74 6.19 -0.72
N THR A 138 -14.53 6.84 0.13
CA THR A 138 -15.61 7.72 -0.33
C THR A 138 -15.04 8.97 -1.00
N ASP A 139 -15.83 9.65 -1.83
CA ASP A 139 -15.41 10.91 -2.47
C ASP A 139 -14.99 11.95 -1.42
N LYS A 140 -15.70 12.00 -0.28
CA LYS A 140 -15.36 12.91 0.82
C LYS A 140 -14.02 12.56 1.47
N ALA A 141 -13.73 11.27 1.64
CA ALA A 141 -12.44 10.82 2.16
C ALA A 141 -11.29 11.18 1.21
N LYS A 142 -11.49 11.03 -0.11
CA LYS A 142 -10.53 11.45 -1.14
C LYS A 142 -10.27 12.96 -1.11
N GLU A 143 -11.33 13.79 -1.00
CA GLU A 143 -11.19 15.24 -0.84
C GLU A 143 -10.37 15.61 0.41
N ASN A 144 -10.64 14.95 1.53
CA ASN A 144 -9.92 15.15 2.77
C ASN A 144 -8.43 14.77 2.64
N LEU A 145 -8.14 13.62 2.02
CA LEU A 145 -6.76 13.19 1.76
C LEU A 145 -6.04 14.14 0.80
N LYS A 146 -6.74 14.59 -0.27
CA LYS A 146 -6.19 15.58 -1.20
C LYS A 146 -5.84 16.88 -0.50
N LYS A 147 -6.70 17.34 0.42
CA LYS A 147 -6.42 18.54 1.21
C LYS A 147 -5.15 18.38 2.06
N VAL A 148 -5.00 17.26 2.78
CA VAL A 148 -3.78 16.99 3.56
C VAL A 148 -2.57 16.96 2.64
N PHE A 149 -2.68 16.29 1.50
CA PHE A 149 -1.61 16.23 0.51
C PHE A 149 -1.19 17.61 0.03
N ASP A 150 -2.15 18.47 -0.36
CA ASP A 150 -1.88 19.82 -0.86
C ASP A 150 -1.32 20.76 0.23
N ASP A 151 -1.75 20.57 1.47
CA ASP A 151 -1.21 21.34 2.62
C ASP A 151 0.24 20.91 2.95
N MET A 152 0.64 19.66 2.63
CA MET A 152 1.96 19.10 2.95
C MET A 152 2.93 19.08 1.77
N CYS A 153 2.45 19.09 0.54
CA CYS A 153 3.27 19.02 -0.68
C CYS A 153 2.99 20.23 -1.56
N SER A 154 4.03 20.98 -1.88
CA SER A 154 3.93 22.11 -2.81
C SER A 154 5.22 22.31 -3.58
N TYR A 155 5.14 22.99 -4.71
CA TYR A 155 6.32 23.48 -5.41
C TYR A 155 6.11 24.90 -5.93
N SER A 156 7.20 25.57 -6.18
CA SER A 156 7.23 26.87 -6.83
C SER A 156 8.44 26.97 -7.74
N THR A 157 8.39 27.85 -8.71
CA THR A 157 9.52 28.10 -9.61
C THR A 157 10.19 29.43 -9.29
N SER A 158 11.50 29.51 -9.49
CA SER A 158 12.27 30.74 -9.42
C SER A 158 13.43 30.66 -10.42
N THR A 159 14.00 31.78 -10.80
CA THR A 159 15.16 31.86 -11.68
C THR A 159 16.33 32.53 -10.98
N GLY A 160 17.54 32.12 -11.33
CA GLY A 160 18.77 32.68 -10.80
C GLY A 160 19.90 32.59 -11.82
N THR A 161 21.06 33.16 -11.48
CA THR A 161 22.28 33.06 -12.27
C THR A 161 23.36 32.40 -11.41
N GLU A 162 24.04 31.41 -11.96
CA GLU A 162 25.19 30.76 -11.36
C GLU A 162 26.42 30.99 -12.19
N THR A 163 27.61 31.03 -11.58
CA THR A 163 28.88 31.13 -12.25
C THR A 163 29.51 29.75 -12.32
N GLU A 164 29.68 29.24 -13.54
CA GLU A 164 30.38 27.98 -13.80
C GLU A 164 31.78 28.25 -14.29
N LYS A 165 32.73 27.36 -13.93
CA LYS A 165 34.11 27.41 -14.46
C LYS A 165 34.32 26.24 -15.40
N ASP A 166 34.85 26.53 -16.59
CA ASP A 166 35.28 25.52 -17.53
C ASP A 166 36.60 24.83 -17.09
N ALA A 167 37.06 23.84 -17.85
CA ALA A 167 38.28 23.10 -17.54
C ALA A 167 39.54 23.98 -17.59
N GLU A 168 39.49 25.09 -18.30
CA GLU A 168 40.57 26.10 -18.44
C GLU A 168 40.51 27.18 -17.34
N GLY A 169 39.40 27.18 -16.51
CA GLY A 169 39.24 28.12 -15.40
C GLY A 169 38.51 29.43 -15.82
N ASN A 170 37.96 29.53 -17.03
CA ASN A 170 37.16 30.67 -17.42
C ASN A 170 35.78 30.62 -16.78
N GLU A 171 35.29 31.76 -16.31
CA GLU A 171 33.98 31.90 -15.68
C GLU A 171 32.91 32.22 -16.74
N THR A 172 31.80 31.49 -16.70
CA THR A 172 30.63 31.74 -17.56
C THR A 172 29.39 31.84 -16.67
N GLU A 173 28.56 32.84 -16.89
CA GLU A 173 27.25 32.96 -16.24
C GLU A 173 26.24 32.04 -16.92
N VAL A 174 25.54 31.23 -16.12
CA VAL A 174 24.52 30.27 -16.57
C VAL A 174 23.23 30.63 -15.85
N SER A 175 22.16 30.83 -16.63
CA SER A 175 20.83 31.05 -16.07
C SER A 175 20.18 29.73 -15.69
N VAL A 176 19.62 29.66 -14.46
CA VAL A 176 19.06 28.43 -13.90
C VAL A 176 17.62 28.66 -13.48
N LYS A 177 16.71 27.79 -13.92
CA LYS A 177 15.36 27.69 -13.39
C LYS A 177 15.36 26.68 -12.23
N TYR A 178 15.00 27.13 -11.05
CA TYR A 178 14.84 26.27 -9.87
C TYR A 178 13.38 25.86 -9.70
N VAL A 179 13.13 24.57 -9.57
CA VAL A 179 11.85 24.04 -9.11
C VAL A 179 12.01 23.71 -7.60
N ASN A 180 11.47 24.62 -6.78
CA ASN A 180 11.59 24.57 -5.32
C ASN A 180 10.48 23.70 -4.76
N VAL A 181 10.79 22.50 -4.28
CA VAL A 181 9.86 21.53 -3.75
C VAL A 181 9.84 21.60 -2.23
N THR A 182 8.66 21.74 -1.65
CA THR A 182 8.44 21.72 -0.19
C THR A 182 7.65 20.48 0.17
N LEU A 183 8.21 19.66 1.05
CA LEU A 183 7.57 18.49 1.63
C LEU A 183 7.54 18.69 3.15
N LYS A 184 6.37 18.96 3.72
CA LYS A 184 6.19 19.13 5.16
C LYS A 184 6.12 17.77 5.84
N THR A 185 6.62 17.73 7.07
CA THR A 185 6.53 16.58 7.97
C THR A 185 5.29 16.66 8.85
N TYR A 186 4.97 15.60 9.59
CA TYR A 186 3.90 15.62 10.58
C TYR A 186 4.15 16.69 11.66
N GLN A 187 5.43 16.96 12.01
CA GLN A 187 5.77 17.99 13.01
C GLN A 187 5.34 19.37 12.52
N ASP A 188 5.52 19.69 11.26
CA ASP A 188 5.10 20.96 10.68
C ASP A 188 3.58 21.12 10.77
N MET A 189 2.83 20.03 10.63
CA MET A 189 1.38 20.02 10.67
C MET A 189 0.79 20.11 12.07
N ILE A 190 1.57 19.83 13.14
CA ILE A 190 1.10 19.97 14.53
C ILE A 190 0.58 21.37 14.80
N SER A 191 1.36 22.38 14.45
CA SER A 191 0.97 23.79 14.66
C SER A 191 -0.04 24.27 13.62
N GLU A 192 0.09 23.83 12.38
CA GLU A 192 -0.77 24.26 11.27
C GLU A 192 -2.22 23.78 11.43
N TYR A 193 -2.39 22.53 11.87
CA TYR A 193 -3.71 21.95 12.12
C TYR A 193 -4.20 22.11 13.54
N GLY A 194 -3.35 22.58 14.46
CA GLY A 194 -3.69 22.83 15.84
C GLY A 194 -4.02 21.55 16.60
N PHE A 195 -3.26 20.49 16.37
CA PHE A 195 -3.46 19.19 17.03
C PHE A 195 -3.30 19.31 18.55
N ASN A 196 -4.25 18.74 19.30
CA ASN A 196 -4.19 18.66 20.75
C ASN A 196 -3.17 17.61 21.23
N THR A 197 -2.95 17.48 22.53
CA THR A 197 -1.92 16.59 23.09
C THR A 197 -2.16 15.12 22.73
N GLU A 198 -3.41 14.65 22.75
CA GLU A 198 -3.74 13.26 22.42
C GLU A 198 -3.48 12.96 20.93
N GLU A 199 -3.86 13.90 20.05
CA GLU A 199 -3.59 13.82 18.62
C GLU A 199 -2.08 13.84 18.31
N GLN A 200 -1.30 14.66 19.05
CA GLN A 200 0.16 14.68 18.93
C GLN A 200 0.81 13.36 19.37
N GLU A 201 0.32 12.74 20.46
CA GLU A 201 0.79 11.42 20.88
C GLU A 201 0.49 10.35 19.83
N MET A 202 -0.67 10.41 19.16
CA MET A 202 -0.99 9.52 18.05
C MET A 202 -0.03 9.70 16.87
N LEU A 203 0.29 10.95 16.48
CA LEU A 203 1.24 11.25 15.41
C LEU A 203 2.64 10.68 15.66
N ILE A 204 3.09 10.62 16.92
CA ILE A 204 4.41 10.12 17.30
C ILE A 204 4.46 8.59 17.40
N THR A 205 3.31 7.96 17.70
CA THR A 205 3.21 6.52 17.95
C THR A 205 3.01 5.71 16.67
N CYS A 206 2.54 6.33 15.60
CA CYS A 206 2.37 5.73 14.27
C CYS A 206 3.63 5.89 13.43
#